data_2841965a38e96272623441217a09b121
#
_entry.id   2841965a38e96272623441217a09b121
#
_cell.length_a   1.000
_cell.length_b   1.000
_cell.length_c   1.000
_cell.angle_alpha   90.00
_cell.angle_beta   90.00
_cell.angle_gamma   90.00
#
_symmetry.space_group_name_H-M   'P 1'
#
loop_
_entity.id
_entity.type
_entity.pdbx_description
1 polymer ?
#
loop_
_entity_poly.entity_id
_entity_poly.type
_entity_poly.pdbx_seq_one_letter_code
_entity_poly.pdbx_strand_id
1 'polypeptide(L)'
;MQVPPFHAMTMSKRATDRARRGLPTMFLQVGQPSTGAPAGARQAVIDALNADQPLGYTNSPGLPRLIERIVRHHHERHATHVDPESITIVAGASAGFTLAFLSAFDPGDRVGVLEPGYPCYRNALLALGMEPVAIPVGPDTDWAPTIELVEAAGPLDGLVIASPSNPTGTILDTTTLAALITHCDTHGIQLIADEIYHGITYDHPAPSVVGRSTSAVVVNSFSKYYSMTGWRLGWMVVPDHLRETVDRLQQNLYICAPHVSQIAGAAAFDCTEELDRHVARYARHRQVLIDGLANCGLTDIARADGAFYVYADVGRLTHDSMSLCNRWLDELGVASTPGLDFDLARGHRYVRFSYAGSLEHIEQACELLATWNP
;
A
#
# COMPACT_ATOMS: atom_id res chain seq x y z
N MET A 1 -4.51 -22.57 12.89
CA MET A 1 -3.85 -21.44 12.17
C MET A 1 -4.18 -20.15 12.93
N GLN A 2 -3.18 -19.36 13.37
CA GLN A 2 -3.42 -18.09 14.03
C GLN A 2 -2.89 -16.98 13.11
N VAL A 3 -3.80 -16.20 12.54
CA VAL A 3 -3.44 -14.97 11.82
C VAL A 3 -3.21 -13.88 12.88
N PRO A 4 -2.04 -13.19 12.88
CA PRO A 4 -1.76 -12.12 13.82
C PRO A 4 -2.78 -10.97 13.73
N PRO A 5 -3.00 -10.21 14.82
CA PRO A 5 -3.86 -9.04 14.77
C PRO A 5 -3.22 -7.94 13.90
N PHE A 6 -4.05 -7.06 13.34
CA PHE A 6 -3.62 -5.84 12.67
C PHE A 6 -3.78 -4.66 13.63
N HIS A 7 -2.69 -4.28 14.32
CA HIS A 7 -2.70 -3.28 15.40
C HIS A 7 -3.13 -1.89 14.92
N ALA A 8 -2.80 -1.50 13.67
CA ALA A 8 -3.29 -0.25 13.09
C ALA A 8 -4.82 -0.15 13.11
N MET A 9 -5.54 -1.26 12.88
CA MET A 9 -6.99 -1.29 12.95
C MET A 9 -7.51 -1.18 14.38
N THR A 10 -6.81 -1.78 15.34
CA THR A 10 -7.12 -1.65 16.77
C THR A 10 -6.92 -0.20 17.24
N MET A 11 -5.79 0.43 16.86
CA MET A 11 -5.53 1.83 17.17
C MET A 11 -6.56 2.75 16.52
N SER A 12 -6.95 2.47 15.28
CA SER A 12 -7.99 3.23 14.58
C SER A 12 -9.34 3.16 15.28
N LYS A 13 -9.74 1.96 15.75
CA LYS A 13 -10.97 1.79 16.53
C LYS A 13 -10.91 2.61 17.82
N ARG A 14 -9.83 2.50 18.60
CA ARG A 14 -9.64 3.26 19.85
C ARG A 14 -9.69 4.76 19.63
N ALA A 15 -8.99 5.27 18.59
CA ALA A 15 -9.00 6.68 18.24
C ALA A 15 -10.40 7.17 17.86
N THR A 16 -11.15 6.39 17.07
CA THR A 16 -12.54 6.70 16.71
C THR A 16 -13.46 6.71 17.94
N ASP A 17 -13.32 5.73 18.83
CA ASP A 17 -14.10 5.66 20.06
C ASP A 17 -13.79 6.83 21.02
N ARG A 18 -12.53 7.30 21.05
CA ARG A 18 -12.12 8.49 21.80
C ARG A 18 -12.77 9.76 21.21
N ALA A 19 -12.70 9.94 19.90
CA ALA A 19 -13.30 11.09 19.20
C ALA A 19 -14.84 11.12 19.37
N ARG A 20 -15.53 9.97 19.32
CA ARG A 20 -16.98 9.87 19.56
C ARG A 20 -17.38 10.31 20.97
N ARG A 21 -16.49 10.24 21.94
CA ARG A 21 -16.71 10.76 23.31
C ARG A 21 -16.42 12.26 23.43
N GLY A 22 -16.15 12.96 22.32
CA GLY A 22 -15.84 14.39 22.30
C GLY A 22 -14.42 14.74 22.79
N LEU A 23 -13.52 13.77 22.90
CA LEU A 23 -12.15 14.02 23.32
C LEU A 23 -11.29 14.38 22.11
N PRO A 24 -10.40 15.39 22.22
CA PRO A 24 -9.48 15.77 21.16
C PRO A 24 -8.67 14.58 20.65
N THR A 25 -8.66 14.34 19.33
CA THR A 25 -7.99 13.17 18.75
C THR A 25 -7.38 13.51 17.39
N MET A 26 -6.07 13.37 17.28
CA MET A 26 -5.30 13.59 16.06
C MET A 26 -5.02 12.24 15.39
N PHE A 27 -5.54 12.07 14.17
CA PHE A 27 -5.53 10.79 13.45
C PHE A 27 -4.31 10.68 12.52
N LEU A 28 -3.21 10.07 13.00
CA LEU A 28 -1.99 9.81 12.24
C LEU A 28 -1.71 8.29 12.09
N GLN A 29 -2.69 7.43 12.41
CA GLN A 29 -2.51 5.96 12.37
C GLN A 29 -2.97 5.33 11.05
N VAL A 30 -3.93 5.93 10.34
CA VAL A 30 -4.56 5.31 9.16
C VAL A 30 -3.93 5.80 7.87
N GLY A 31 -3.49 4.86 7.04
CA GLY A 31 -3.01 5.11 5.69
C GLY A 31 -4.17 5.25 4.68
N GLN A 32 -5.02 6.24 4.87
CA GLN A 32 -6.17 6.52 4.01
C GLN A 32 -6.18 7.99 3.63
N PRO A 33 -6.34 8.33 2.32
CA PRO A 33 -6.62 9.70 1.91
C PRO A 33 -7.79 10.30 2.68
N SER A 34 -7.65 11.54 3.12
CA SER A 34 -8.72 12.31 3.76
C SER A 34 -9.70 12.94 2.76
N THR A 35 -9.41 12.80 1.46
CA THR A 35 -10.24 13.26 0.34
C THR A 35 -11.14 12.16 -0.16
N GLY A 36 -12.29 12.53 -0.72
CA GLY A 36 -13.17 11.62 -1.45
C GLY A 36 -12.67 11.32 -2.86
N ALA A 37 -13.36 10.43 -3.55
CA ALA A 37 -13.13 10.17 -4.96
C ALA A 37 -13.22 11.47 -5.79
N PRO A 38 -12.43 11.62 -6.87
CA PRO A 38 -12.40 12.83 -7.67
C PRO A 38 -13.77 13.15 -8.28
N ALA A 39 -14.01 14.42 -8.55
CA ALA A 39 -15.32 14.93 -8.98
C ALA A 39 -15.84 14.22 -10.24
N GLY A 40 -14.98 14.01 -11.24
CA GLY A 40 -15.36 13.33 -12.49
C GLY A 40 -15.74 11.86 -12.27
N ALA A 41 -15.06 11.16 -11.37
CA ALA A 41 -15.41 9.77 -11.00
C ALA A 41 -16.79 9.68 -10.35
N ARG A 42 -17.09 10.61 -9.44
CA ARG A 42 -18.41 10.69 -8.79
C ARG A 42 -19.51 11.03 -9.79
N GLN A 43 -19.26 11.99 -10.69
CA GLN A 43 -20.21 12.42 -11.70
C GLN A 43 -20.55 11.28 -12.66
N ALA A 44 -19.56 10.51 -13.12
CA ALA A 44 -19.80 9.38 -14.00
C ALA A 44 -20.76 8.33 -13.40
N VAL A 45 -20.69 8.12 -12.09
CA VAL A 45 -21.63 7.22 -11.38
C VAL A 45 -23.02 7.84 -11.29
N ILE A 46 -23.12 9.12 -10.97
CA ILE A 46 -24.41 9.84 -10.92
C ILE A 46 -25.10 9.77 -12.27
N ASP A 47 -24.36 9.99 -13.36
CA ASP A 47 -24.90 9.95 -14.73
C ASP A 47 -25.39 8.54 -15.07
N ALA A 48 -24.65 7.49 -14.73
CA ALA A 48 -25.06 6.11 -14.95
C ALA A 48 -26.34 5.75 -14.18
N LEU A 49 -26.47 6.20 -12.94
CA LEU A 49 -27.67 5.98 -12.12
C LEU A 49 -28.86 6.76 -12.66
N ASN A 50 -28.68 8.03 -13.07
CA ASN A 50 -29.75 8.85 -13.65
C ASN A 50 -30.22 8.33 -15.02
N ALA A 51 -29.34 7.65 -15.76
CA ALA A 51 -29.68 7.00 -17.03
C ALA A 51 -30.34 5.62 -16.82
N ASP A 52 -30.63 5.23 -15.59
CA ASP A 52 -31.21 3.92 -15.24
C ASP A 52 -30.40 2.75 -15.83
N GLN A 53 -29.05 2.91 -15.86
CA GLN A 53 -28.16 1.88 -16.41
C GLN A 53 -28.21 0.62 -15.55
N PRO A 54 -28.45 -0.58 -16.12
CA PRO A 54 -28.34 -1.82 -15.34
C PRO A 54 -26.92 -2.04 -14.85
N LEU A 55 -26.70 -2.00 -13.53
CA LEU A 55 -25.41 -2.23 -12.89
C LEU A 55 -25.26 -3.69 -12.46
N GLY A 56 -25.47 -4.61 -13.40
CA GLY A 56 -25.32 -6.05 -13.20
C GLY A 56 -23.86 -6.51 -13.14
N TYR A 57 -23.64 -7.82 -13.16
CA TYR A 57 -22.30 -8.39 -13.23
C TYR A 57 -21.60 -7.96 -14.53
N THR A 58 -20.30 -7.69 -14.42
CA THR A 58 -19.42 -7.53 -15.59
C THR A 58 -18.77 -8.88 -15.92
N ASN A 59 -18.06 -8.95 -17.05
CA ASN A 59 -17.14 -10.05 -17.29
C ASN A 59 -16.07 -10.09 -16.18
N SER A 60 -15.53 -11.28 -15.90
CA SER A 60 -14.55 -11.49 -14.83
C SER A 60 -13.35 -10.54 -14.93
N PRO A 61 -12.70 -10.36 -16.10
CA PRO A 61 -11.56 -9.43 -16.21
C PRO A 61 -11.95 -7.95 -15.98
N GLY A 62 -13.22 -7.59 -16.10
CA GLY A 62 -13.72 -6.23 -15.89
C GLY A 62 -14.34 -5.58 -17.13
N LEU A 63 -14.70 -4.30 -16.98
CA LEU A 63 -15.27 -3.49 -18.08
C LEU A 63 -14.19 -3.17 -19.14
N PRO A 64 -14.44 -3.42 -20.43
CA PRO A 64 -13.49 -3.10 -21.50
C PRO A 64 -12.98 -1.66 -21.45
N ARG A 65 -13.89 -0.70 -21.23
CA ARG A 65 -13.53 0.72 -21.11
C ARG A 65 -12.54 1.00 -19.99
N LEU A 66 -12.64 0.32 -18.83
CA LEU A 66 -11.69 0.48 -17.74
C LEU A 66 -10.34 -0.15 -18.09
N ILE A 67 -10.34 -1.34 -18.69
CA ILE A 67 -9.13 -2.01 -19.16
C ILE A 67 -8.38 -1.13 -20.18
N GLU A 68 -9.07 -0.56 -21.17
CA GLU A 68 -8.48 0.38 -22.13
C GLU A 68 -7.86 1.62 -21.47
N ARG A 69 -8.50 2.15 -20.41
CA ARG A 69 -7.95 3.28 -19.66
C ARG A 69 -6.69 2.90 -18.87
N ILE A 70 -6.63 1.68 -18.33
CA ILE A 70 -5.44 1.16 -17.63
C ILE A 70 -4.31 0.95 -18.64
N VAL A 71 -4.55 0.35 -19.81
CA VAL A 71 -3.53 0.23 -20.87
C VAL A 71 -2.97 1.60 -21.25
N ARG A 72 -3.83 2.59 -21.46
CA ARG A 72 -3.42 3.97 -21.75
C ARG A 72 -2.62 4.57 -20.61
N HIS A 73 -3.02 4.37 -19.35
CA HIS A 73 -2.31 4.84 -18.17
C HIS A 73 -0.86 4.31 -18.13
N HIS A 74 -0.66 3.02 -18.36
CA HIS A 74 0.70 2.44 -18.40
C HIS A 74 1.53 3.03 -19.55
N HIS A 75 0.92 3.29 -20.70
CA HIS A 75 1.60 3.95 -21.81
C HIS A 75 2.00 5.40 -21.47
N GLU A 76 1.07 6.19 -20.91
CA GLU A 76 1.27 7.61 -20.60
C GLU A 76 2.26 7.82 -19.43
N ARG A 77 2.19 6.97 -18.40
CA ARG A 77 3.00 7.15 -17.17
C ARG A 77 4.34 6.43 -17.21
N HIS A 78 4.42 5.30 -17.90
CA HIS A 78 5.60 4.43 -17.89
C HIS A 78 6.19 4.15 -19.27
N ALA A 79 5.64 4.76 -20.34
CA ALA A 79 5.99 4.50 -21.73
C ALA A 79 5.98 2.99 -22.09
N THR A 80 5.08 2.22 -21.46
CA THR A 80 5.02 0.78 -21.56
C THR A 80 3.72 0.36 -22.25
N HIS A 81 3.83 -0.58 -23.19
CA HIS A 81 2.66 -1.25 -23.77
C HIS A 81 2.27 -2.45 -22.89
N VAL A 82 0.99 -2.51 -22.52
CA VAL A 82 0.42 -3.62 -21.75
C VAL A 82 -0.63 -4.33 -22.62
N ASP A 83 -0.55 -5.65 -22.69
CA ASP A 83 -1.60 -6.46 -23.32
C ASP A 83 -2.89 -6.33 -22.52
N PRO A 84 -4.02 -5.88 -23.13
CA PRO A 84 -5.32 -5.80 -22.44
C PRO A 84 -5.74 -7.13 -21.78
N GLU A 85 -5.37 -8.27 -22.37
CA GLU A 85 -5.70 -9.59 -21.82
C GLU A 85 -4.91 -9.95 -20.54
N SER A 86 -3.82 -9.22 -20.25
CA SER A 86 -3.07 -9.36 -18.99
C SER A 86 -3.73 -8.64 -17.81
N ILE A 87 -4.72 -7.79 -18.07
CA ILE A 87 -5.34 -6.95 -17.05
C ILE A 87 -6.55 -7.65 -16.44
N THR A 88 -6.57 -7.73 -15.11
CA THR A 88 -7.72 -8.21 -14.32
C THR A 88 -8.13 -7.14 -13.31
N ILE A 89 -9.40 -6.68 -13.41
CA ILE A 89 -9.96 -5.73 -12.44
C ILE A 89 -10.41 -6.48 -11.21
N VAL A 90 -10.00 -6.01 -10.04
CA VAL A 90 -10.22 -6.69 -8.77
C VAL A 90 -10.97 -5.82 -7.74
N ALA A 91 -11.62 -6.46 -6.77
CA ALA A 91 -12.33 -5.79 -5.68
C ALA A 91 -11.36 -5.16 -4.65
N GLY A 92 -10.47 -4.27 -5.13
CA GLY A 92 -9.36 -3.67 -4.40
C GLY A 92 -8.11 -4.56 -4.37
N ALA A 93 -6.96 -3.97 -4.09
CA ALA A 93 -5.68 -4.67 -4.05
C ALA A 93 -5.66 -5.89 -3.13
N SER A 94 -6.44 -5.89 -2.03
CA SER A 94 -6.52 -7.07 -1.13
C SER A 94 -7.05 -8.31 -1.84
N ALA A 95 -8.07 -8.17 -2.69
CA ALA A 95 -8.53 -9.25 -3.55
C ALA A 95 -7.47 -9.65 -4.58
N GLY A 96 -6.75 -8.66 -5.15
CA GLY A 96 -5.64 -8.90 -6.05
C GLY A 96 -4.53 -9.73 -5.41
N PHE A 97 -4.10 -9.42 -4.19
CA PHE A 97 -3.11 -10.23 -3.46
C PHE A 97 -3.62 -11.64 -3.16
N THR A 98 -4.90 -11.80 -2.79
CA THR A 98 -5.48 -13.13 -2.56
C THR A 98 -5.42 -13.97 -3.84
N LEU A 99 -5.79 -13.39 -4.98
CA LEU A 99 -5.72 -14.07 -6.27
C LEU A 99 -4.27 -14.37 -6.67
N ALA A 100 -3.36 -13.40 -6.51
CA ALA A 100 -1.94 -13.57 -6.81
C ALA A 100 -1.33 -14.73 -6.00
N PHE A 101 -1.58 -14.76 -4.69
CA PHE A 101 -1.03 -15.82 -3.83
C PHE A 101 -1.62 -17.20 -4.16
N LEU A 102 -2.94 -17.30 -4.34
CA LEU A 102 -3.60 -18.56 -4.69
C LEU A 102 -3.26 -19.07 -6.10
N SER A 103 -2.90 -18.19 -7.03
CA SER A 103 -2.55 -18.59 -8.39
C SER A 103 -1.09 -18.97 -8.53
N ALA A 104 -0.22 -18.41 -7.68
CA ALA A 104 1.22 -18.54 -7.80
C ALA A 104 1.86 -19.55 -6.85
N PHE A 105 1.21 -19.88 -5.73
CA PHE A 105 1.81 -20.65 -4.65
C PHE A 105 0.89 -21.77 -4.15
N ASP A 106 1.53 -22.88 -3.77
CA ASP A 106 0.91 -23.98 -3.05
C ASP A 106 1.08 -23.83 -1.51
N PRO A 107 0.22 -24.47 -0.70
CA PRO A 107 0.43 -24.52 0.75
C PRO A 107 1.80 -25.09 1.11
N GLY A 108 2.55 -24.36 1.94
CA GLY A 108 3.91 -24.68 2.35
C GLY A 108 5.00 -23.98 1.55
N ASP A 109 4.66 -23.32 0.43
CA ASP A 109 5.63 -22.51 -0.33
C ASP A 109 6.18 -21.36 0.49
N ARG A 110 7.46 -21.07 0.31
CA ARG A 110 8.24 -20.09 1.04
C ARG A 110 8.24 -18.75 0.28
N VAL A 111 7.55 -17.74 0.83
CA VAL A 111 7.40 -16.45 0.17
C VAL A 111 8.11 -15.36 0.95
N GLY A 112 9.16 -14.78 0.35
CA GLY A 112 9.90 -13.66 0.90
C GLY A 112 9.02 -12.41 1.04
N VAL A 113 9.02 -11.78 2.21
CA VAL A 113 8.37 -10.50 2.48
C VAL A 113 9.34 -9.57 3.17
N LEU A 114 9.40 -8.31 2.73
CA LEU A 114 10.29 -7.32 3.36
C LEU A 114 9.78 -6.97 4.76
N GLU A 115 10.69 -6.87 5.73
CA GLU A 115 10.41 -6.35 7.07
C GLU A 115 11.37 -5.18 7.41
N PRO A 116 10.84 -3.98 7.70
CA PRO A 116 9.41 -3.67 7.85
C PRO A 116 8.65 -3.68 6.52
N GLY A 117 7.42 -4.20 6.55
CA GLY A 117 6.55 -4.31 5.38
C GLY A 117 5.06 -4.30 5.75
N TYR A 118 4.21 -4.18 4.75
CA TYR A 118 2.76 -4.14 4.98
C TYR A 118 2.27 -5.49 5.54
N PRO A 119 1.68 -5.53 6.75
CA PRO A 119 1.40 -6.78 7.48
C PRO A 119 0.44 -7.71 6.76
N CYS A 120 -0.38 -7.19 5.84
CA CYS A 120 -1.34 -8.02 5.12
C CYS A 120 -0.68 -9.06 4.21
N TYR A 121 0.54 -8.83 3.71
CA TYR A 121 1.23 -9.85 2.90
C TYR A 121 1.49 -11.08 3.76
N ARG A 122 2.22 -10.92 4.86
CA ARG A 122 2.52 -11.99 5.81
C ARG A 122 1.25 -12.68 6.32
N ASN A 123 0.26 -11.88 6.72
CA ASN A 123 -0.96 -12.41 7.31
C ASN A 123 -1.83 -13.16 6.30
N ALA A 124 -1.91 -12.69 5.05
CA ALA A 124 -2.63 -13.37 3.98
C ALA A 124 -1.92 -14.68 3.56
N LEU A 125 -0.59 -14.67 3.41
CA LEU A 125 0.19 -15.88 3.13
C LEU A 125 -0.04 -16.95 4.22
N LEU A 126 0.06 -16.58 5.50
CA LEU A 126 -0.25 -17.48 6.62
C LEU A 126 -1.68 -18.01 6.56
N ALA A 127 -2.66 -17.15 6.27
CA ALA A 127 -4.06 -17.54 6.18
C ALA A 127 -4.32 -18.54 5.04
N LEU A 128 -3.54 -18.46 3.97
CA LEU A 128 -3.63 -19.33 2.80
C LEU A 128 -2.74 -20.56 2.90
N GLY A 129 -1.95 -20.71 3.97
CA GLY A 129 -1.14 -21.88 4.24
C GLY A 129 0.29 -21.82 3.73
N MET A 130 0.75 -20.68 3.17
CA MET A 130 2.15 -20.45 2.75
C MET A 130 3.01 -20.08 3.96
N GLU A 131 4.33 -20.17 3.79
CA GLU A 131 5.34 -19.78 4.78
C GLU A 131 5.93 -18.40 4.42
N PRO A 132 5.53 -17.29 5.08
CA PRO A 132 6.19 -16.01 4.87
C PRO A 132 7.57 -15.99 5.51
N VAL A 133 8.58 -15.66 4.71
CA VAL A 133 9.99 -15.56 5.11
C VAL A 133 10.36 -14.08 5.21
N ALA A 134 10.72 -13.62 6.41
CA ALA A 134 11.12 -12.23 6.64
C ALA A 134 12.47 -11.92 5.99
N ILE A 135 12.52 -10.86 5.18
CA ILE A 135 13.75 -10.29 4.61
C ILE A 135 13.96 -8.93 5.29
N PRO A 136 14.91 -8.82 6.24
CA PRO A 136 15.09 -7.62 7.03
C PRO A 136 15.77 -6.53 6.21
N VAL A 137 15.12 -5.38 6.05
CA VAL A 137 15.69 -4.15 5.48
C VAL A 137 15.76 -3.06 6.56
N GLY A 138 16.72 -2.15 6.47
CA GLY A 138 16.92 -1.16 7.52
C GLY A 138 17.75 0.05 7.07
N PRO A 139 18.18 0.90 8.01
CA PRO A 139 19.00 2.06 7.70
C PRO A 139 20.31 1.73 6.96
N ASP A 140 20.90 0.57 7.25
CA ASP A 140 22.12 0.04 6.64
C ASP A 140 21.97 -0.34 5.16
N THR A 141 20.74 -0.60 4.74
CA THR A 141 20.39 -0.88 3.32
C THR A 141 19.53 0.22 2.71
N ASP A 142 19.45 1.37 3.37
CA ASP A 142 18.57 2.48 2.97
C ASP A 142 17.11 2.06 2.80
N TRP A 143 16.68 1.09 3.61
CA TRP A 143 15.34 0.49 3.63
C TRP A 143 14.95 -0.22 2.31
N ALA A 144 15.92 -0.55 1.47
CA ALA A 144 15.72 -1.29 0.24
C ALA A 144 16.28 -2.72 0.36
N PRO A 145 15.71 -3.74 -0.32
CA PRO A 145 16.27 -5.07 -0.37
C PRO A 145 17.52 -5.09 -1.25
N THR A 146 18.51 -5.89 -0.86
CA THR A 146 19.64 -6.25 -1.72
C THR A 146 19.53 -7.72 -2.12
N ILE A 147 20.24 -8.13 -3.17
CA ILE A 147 20.26 -9.53 -3.60
C ILE A 147 20.81 -10.44 -2.49
N GLU A 148 21.84 -9.99 -1.77
CA GLU A 148 22.45 -10.72 -0.67
C GLU A 148 21.44 -10.98 0.47
N LEU A 149 20.55 -10.03 0.76
CA LEU A 149 19.49 -10.22 1.75
C LEU A 149 18.43 -11.23 1.28
N VAL A 150 18.10 -11.20 -0.01
CA VAL A 150 17.18 -12.19 -0.61
C VAL A 150 17.79 -13.58 -0.56
N GLU A 151 19.06 -13.73 -0.94
CA GLU A 151 19.78 -15.01 -0.91
C GLU A 151 19.95 -15.53 0.53
N ALA A 152 20.21 -14.66 1.50
CA ALA A 152 20.34 -15.03 2.91
C ALA A 152 19.04 -15.57 3.52
N ALA A 153 17.88 -15.26 2.93
CA ALA A 153 16.60 -15.83 3.35
C ALA A 153 16.46 -17.33 2.97
N GLY A 154 17.40 -17.87 2.18
CA GLY A 154 17.39 -19.23 1.67
C GLY A 154 16.49 -19.41 0.45
N PRO A 155 16.22 -20.67 0.04
CA PRO A 155 15.35 -20.92 -1.11
C PRO A 155 13.96 -20.30 -0.92
N LEU A 156 13.49 -19.58 -1.92
CA LEU A 156 12.18 -18.96 -1.97
C LEU A 156 11.43 -19.40 -3.23
N ASP A 157 10.11 -19.64 -3.08
CA ASP A 157 9.20 -19.88 -4.20
C ASP A 157 8.64 -18.56 -4.72
N GLY A 158 8.56 -17.54 -3.85
CA GLY A 158 8.08 -16.21 -4.21
C GLY A 158 8.75 -15.08 -3.46
N LEU A 159 8.63 -13.87 -4.00
CA LEU A 159 9.08 -12.62 -3.39
C LEU A 159 8.01 -11.53 -3.56
N VAL A 160 7.61 -10.89 -2.46
CA VAL A 160 6.71 -9.73 -2.48
C VAL A 160 7.51 -8.46 -2.22
N ILE A 161 7.45 -7.53 -3.16
CA ILE A 161 8.03 -6.18 -3.01
C ILE A 161 6.96 -5.11 -3.07
N ALA A 162 7.19 -3.97 -2.45
CA ALA A 162 6.33 -2.79 -2.53
C ALA A 162 7.17 -1.54 -2.80
N SER A 163 6.81 -0.77 -3.83
CA SER A 163 7.48 0.49 -4.18
C SER A 163 6.49 1.48 -4.76
N PRO A 164 6.23 2.61 -4.06
CA PRO A 164 6.70 3.00 -2.72
C PRO A 164 6.20 2.07 -1.61
N SER A 165 7.04 1.87 -0.59
CA SER A 165 6.79 0.92 0.49
C SER A 165 5.91 1.51 1.61
N ASN A 166 5.16 0.65 2.28
CA ASN A 166 4.52 0.88 3.56
C ASN A 166 5.20 -0.04 4.60
N PRO A 167 5.88 0.48 5.66
CA PRO A 167 5.66 1.79 6.28
C PRO A 167 6.68 2.87 5.90
N THR A 168 7.75 2.56 5.16
CA THR A 168 8.96 3.40 5.04
C THR A 168 8.84 4.53 4.02
N GLY A 169 7.92 4.42 3.05
CA GLY A 169 7.82 5.32 1.92
C GLY A 169 8.97 5.17 0.90
N THR A 170 9.87 4.21 1.09
CA THR A 170 11.02 3.98 0.21
C THR A 170 10.59 3.64 -1.20
N ILE A 171 11.21 4.26 -2.18
CA ILE A 171 11.10 3.95 -3.60
C ILE A 171 12.34 3.16 -4.02
N LEU A 172 12.14 1.99 -4.63
CA LEU A 172 13.22 1.23 -5.25
C LEU A 172 13.69 1.96 -6.51
N ASP A 173 14.99 2.18 -6.63
CA ASP A 173 15.54 2.71 -7.86
C ASP A 173 15.51 1.69 -9.00
N THR A 174 15.74 2.17 -10.23
CA THR A 174 15.68 1.33 -11.42
C THR A 174 16.71 0.21 -11.41
N THR A 175 17.88 0.42 -10.82
CA THR A 175 18.96 -0.57 -10.75
C THR A 175 18.61 -1.70 -9.79
N THR A 176 18.18 -1.36 -8.58
CA THR A 176 17.73 -2.30 -7.57
C THR A 176 16.54 -3.12 -8.08
N LEU A 177 15.56 -2.46 -8.69
CA LEU A 177 14.38 -3.14 -9.25
C LEU A 177 14.77 -4.11 -10.36
N ALA A 178 15.65 -3.70 -11.29
CA ALA A 178 16.13 -4.56 -12.37
C ALA A 178 16.93 -5.76 -11.86
N ALA A 179 17.76 -5.58 -10.83
CA ALA A 179 18.50 -6.67 -10.19
C ALA A 179 17.55 -7.70 -9.55
N LEU A 180 16.53 -7.25 -8.82
CA LEU A 180 15.53 -8.12 -8.20
C LEU A 180 14.74 -8.91 -9.25
N ILE A 181 14.29 -8.26 -10.33
CA ILE A 181 13.59 -8.93 -11.44
C ILE A 181 14.49 -10.02 -12.04
N THR A 182 15.73 -9.66 -12.40
CA THR A 182 16.68 -10.61 -12.98
C THR A 182 16.97 -11.78 -12.04
N HIS A 183 17.14 -11.52 -10.75
CA HIS A 183 17.36 -12.57 -9.75
C HIS A 183 16.16 -13.51 -9.68
N CYS A 184 14.94 -12.99 -9.59
CA CYS A 184 13.71 -13.79 -9.54
C CYS A 184 13.55 -14.63 -10.81
N ASP A 185 13.71 -14.03 -11.99
CA ASP A 185 13.59 -14.76 -13.27
C ASP A 185 14.64 -15.87 -13.40
N THR A 186 15.87 -15.62 -12.93
CA THR A 186 16.98 -16.60 -13.03
C THR A 186 16.77 -17.79 -12.10
N HIS A 187 16.18 -17.58 -10.92
CA HIS A 187 16.02 -18.62 -9.90
C HIS A 187 14.60 -19.21 -9.85
N GLY A 188 13.72 -18.81 -10.77
CA GLY A 188 12.33 -19.29 -10.80
C GLY A 188 11.48 -18.82 -9.61
N ILE A 189 11.85 -17.68 -9.01
CA ILE A 189 11.12 -17.06 -7.90
C ILE A 189 9.97 -16.22 -8.46
N GLN A 190 8.72 -16.51 -8.08
CA GLN A 190 7.58 -15.72 -8.54
C GLN A 190 7.57 -14.34 -7.88
N LEU A 191 7.83 -13.29 -8.65
CA LEU A 191 7.78 -11.92 -8.16
C LEU A 191 6.34 -11.40 -8.13
N ILE A 192 5.94 -10.80 -6.99
CA ILE A 192 4.69 -10.06 -6.82
C ILE A 192 5.04 -8.64 -6.41
N ALA A 193 4.66 -7.66 -7.22
CA ALA A 193 4.96 -6.26 -7.00
C ALA A 193 3.70 -5.48 -6.59
N ASP A 194 3.76 -4.82 -5.44
CA ASP A 194 2.75 -3.87 -4.97
C ASP A 194 3.12 -2.46 -5.44
N GLU A 195 2.34 -1.93 -6.38
CA GLU A 195 2.49 -0.59 -6.93
C GLU A 195 1.34 0.35 -6.51
N ILE A 196 0.61 0.03 -5.43
CA ILE A 196 -0.60 0.77 -5.03
C ILE A 196 -0.34 2.25 -4.70
N TYR A 197 0.91 2.62 -4.41
CA TYR A 197 1.29 4.02 -4.13
C TYR A 197 1.86 4.75 -5.35
N HIS A 198 1.89 4.14 -6.55
CA HIS A 198 2.27 4.84 -7.76
C HIS A 198 1.42 6.09 -7.96
N GLY A 199 2.07 7.19 -8.35
CA GLY A 199 1.47 8.53 -8.40
C GLY A 199 1.61 9.34 -7.10
N ILE A 200 1.89 8.71 -5.95
CA ILE A 200 2.20 9.41 -4.70
C ILE A 200 3.71 9.31 -4.46
N THR A 201 4.43 10.16 -5.15
CA THR A 201 5.89 10.31 -5.07
C THR A 201 6.23 11.80 -5.08
N TYR A 202 7.37 12.20 -4.53
CA TYR A 202 7.65 13.62 -4.29
C TYR A 202 8.77 14.16 -5.17
N ASP A 203 9.93 13.52 -5.18
CA ASP A 203 11.11 14.04 -5.90
C ASP A 203 11.28 13.38 -7.28
N HIS A 204 10.90 12.11 -7.41
CA HIS A 204 11.00 11.35 -8.66
C HIS A 204 9.92 10.25 -8.71
N PRO A 205 9.48 9.85 -9.92
CA PRO A 205 8.49 8.79 -10.06
C PRO A 205 9.08 7.42 -9.66
N ALA A 206 8.23 6.55 -9.12
CA ALA A 206 8.60 5.16 -8.87
C ALA A 206 8.67 4.38 -10.20
N PRO A 207 9.74 3.62 -10.46
CA PRO A 207 9.80 2.74 -11.62
C PRO A 207 8.81 1.58 -11.46
N SER A 208 8.11 1.23 -12.56
CA SER A 208 7.17 0.12 -12.58
C SER A 208 7.86 -1.19 -12.98
N VAL A 209 7.40 -2.31 -12.43
CA VAL A 209 7.76 -3.67 -12.87
C VAL A 209 7.14 -3.99 -14.24
N VAL A 210 5.99 -3.36 -14.53
CA VAL A 210 5.30 -3.54 -15.82
C VAL A 210 6.21 -3.13 -16.98
N GLY A 211 6.35 -4.02 -17.96
CA GLY A 211 7.25 -3.83 -19.11
C GLY A 211 8.73 -4.11 -18.83
N ARG A 212 9.10 -4.49 -17.60
CA ARG A 212 10.46 -4.90 -17.21
C ARG A 212 10.55 -6.38 -16.87
N SER A 213 9.45 -7.00 -16.46
CA SER A 213 9.31 -8.44 -16.24
C SER A 213 8.16 -8.98 -17.06
N THR A 214 8.31 -10.22 -17.54
CA THR A 214 7.25 -11.00 -18.22
C THR A 214 6.66 -12.07 -17.32
N SER A 215 7.22 -12.28 -16.14
CA SER A 215 6.84 -13.30 -15.17
C SER A 215 6.16 -12.74 -13.91
N ALA A 216 6.39 -11.46 -13.59
CA ALA A 216 5.89 -10.86 -12.37
C ALA A 216 4.37 -10.58 -12.42
N VAL A 217 3.72 -10.76 -11.26
CA VAL A 217 2.37 -10.21 -11.02
C VAL A 217 2.52 -8.81 -10.45
N VAL A 218 1.85 -7.83 -11.06
CA VAL A 218 1.81 -6.46 -10.53
C VAL A 218 0.40 -6.16 -10.03
N VAL A 219 0.30 -5.64 -8.80
CA VAL A 219 -0.96 -5.26 -8.16
C VAL A 219 -1.01 -3.75 -7.98
N ASN A 220 -2.08 -3.12 -8.43
CA ASN A 220 -2.29 -1.69 -8.28
C ASN A 220 -3.71 -1.39 -7.77
N SER A 221 -4.00 -0.13 -7.38
CA SER A 221 -5.25 0.19 -6.71
C SER A 221 -5.72 1.62 -6.95
N PHE A 222 -7.04 1.80 -6.96
CA PHE A 222 -7.68 3.11 -6.91
C PHE A 222 -7.75 3.69 -5.47
N SER A 223 -7.31 2.92 -4.46
CA SER A 223 -7.47 3.32 -3.05
C SER A 223 -6.62 4.52 -2.65
N LYS A 224 -5.43 4.73 -3.25
CA LYS A 224 -4.44 5.69 -2.73
C LYS A 224 -4.38 6.95 -3.57
N TYR A 225 -3.70 6.94 -4.71
CA TYR A 225 -3.62 8.09 -5.59
C TYR A 225 -5.00 8.62 -5.99
N TYR A 226 -5.92 7.73 -6.35
CA TYR A 226 -7.27 8.11 -6.79
C TYR A 226 -8.25 8.42 -5.64
N SER A 227 -7.84 8.34 -4.37
CA SER A 227 -8.70 8.62 -3.20
C SER A 227 -10.00 7.81 -3.12
N MET A 228 -9.98 6.57 -3.63
CA MET A 228 -11.15 5.71 -3.75
C MET A 228 -11.10 4.47 -2.82
N THR A 229 -10.66 4.64 -1.58
CA THR A 229 -10.48 3.52 -0.62
C THR A 229 -11.75 2.70 -0.43
N GLY A 230 -12.88 3.34 -0.16
CA GLY A 230 -14.19 2.70 0.08
C GLY A 230 -14.85 2.10 -1.17
N TRP A 231 -14.36 2.44 -2.36
CA TRP A 231 -14.90 1.93 -3.63
C TRP A 231 -14.47 0.51 -3.95
N ARG A 232 -13.45 0.00 -3.22
CA ARG A 232 -12.93 -1.36 -3.40
C ARG A 232 -12.63 -1.69 -4.84
N LEU A 233 -11.73 -0.95 -5.47
CA LEU A 233 -11.32 -1.14 -6.86
C LEU A 233 -9.80 -1.17 -6.99
N GLY A 234 -9.29 -2.07 -7.80
CA GLY A 234 -7.89 -2.21 -8.18
C GLY A 234 -7.74 -2.97 -9.48
N TRP A 235 -6.51 -3.19 -9.90
CA TRP A 235 -6.21 -4.05 -11.05
C TRP A 235 -4.93 -4.81 -10.83
N MET A 236 -4.80 -5.90 -11.53
CA MET A 236 -3.58 -6.70 -11.66
C MET A 236 -3.11 -6.66 -13.10
N VAL A 237 -1.77 -6.69 -13.30
CA VAL A 237 -1.17 -7.13 -14.56
C VAL A 237 -0.63 -8.51 -14.30
N VAL A 238 -1.18 -9.50 -15.01
CA VAL A 238 -0.97 -10.92 -14.76
C VAL A 238 -0.14 -11.53 -15.89
N PRO A 239 0.95 -12.23 -15.61
CA PRO A 239 1.75 -12.90 -16.63
C PRO A 239 0.99 -14.06 -17.28
N ASP A 240 1.33 -14.40 -18.52
CA ASP A 240 0.59 -15.35 -19.35
C ASP A 240 0.35 -16.69 -18.65
N HIS A 241 1.36 -17.23 -17.97
CA HIS A 241 1.27 -18.54 -17.30
C HIS A 241 0.29 -18.61 -16.13
N LEU A 242 -0.13 -17.43 -15.58
CA LEU A 242 -1.10 -17.36 -14.47
C LEU A 242 -2.49 -16.86 -14.89
N ARG A 243 -2.67 -16.33 -16.11
CA ARG A 243 -3.93 -15.69 -16.55
C ARG A 243 -5.14 -16.60 -16.37
N GLU A 244 -5.05 -17.83 -16.85
CA GLU A 244 -6.18 -18.76 -16.77
C GLU A 244 -6.56 -19.10 -15.34
N THR A 245 -5.55 -19.30 -14.47
CA THR A 245 -5.76 -19.61 -13.05
C THR A 245 -6.37 -18.40 -12.32
N VAL A 246 -5.85 -17.20 -12.55
CA VAL A 246 -6.40 -15.96 -11.96
C VAL A 246 -7.84 -15.75 -12.39
N ASP A 247 -8.17 -15.93 -13.68
CA ASP A 247 -9.54 -15.76 -14.19
C ASP A 247 -10.50 -16.77 -13.55
N ARG A 248 -10.13 -18.05 -13.45
CA ARG A 248 -10.93 -19.08 -12.78
C ARG A 248 -11.15 -18.75 -11.29
N LEU A 249 -10.11 -18.31 -10.58
CA LEU A 249 -10.22 -17.91 -9.18
C LEU A 249 -11.11 -16.68 -9.01
N GLN A 250 -10.95 -15.68 -9.88
CA GLN A 250 -11.79 -14.48 -9.88
C GLN A 250 -13.27 -14.83 -10.05
N GLN A 251 -13.60 -15.66 -11.06
CA GLN A 251 -14.97 -16.11 -11.33
C GLN A 251 -15.60 -16.80 -10.13
N ASN A 252 -14.85 -17.64 -9.41
CA ASN A 252 -15.37 -18.46 -8.33
C ASN A 252 -15.39 -17.75 -6.97
N LEU A 253 -14.43 -16.86 -6.70
CA LEU A 253 -14.31 -16.19 -5.40
C LEU A 253 -15.02 -14.83 -5.35
N TYR A 254 -15.08 -14.12 -6.48
CA TYR A 254 -15.56 -12.73 -6.52
C TYR A 254 -16.60 -12.48 -7.64
N ILE A 255 -16.71 -13.35 -8.64
CA ILE A 255 -17.49 -13.17 -9.88
C ILE A 255 -16.87 -12.05 -10.72
N CYS A 256 -16.91 -10.81 -10.23
CA CYS A 256 -16.28 -9.62 -10.83
C CYS A 256 -16.09 -8.54 -9.77
N ALA A 257 -15.32 -7.50 -10.09
CA ALA A 257 -15.25 -6.29 -9.26
C ALA A 257 -16.58 -5.49 -9.34
N PRO A 258 -16.90 -4.65 -8.32
CA PRO A 258 -18.14 -3.87 -8.31
C PRO A 258 -18.30 -2.99 -9.55
N HIS A 259 -19.39 -3.16 -10.31
CA HIS A 259 -19.63 -2.48 -11.58
C HIS A 259 -19.59 -0.95 -11.43
N VAL A 260 -20.31 -0.42 -10.43
CA VAL A 260 -20.35 1.02 -10.14
C VAL A 260 -18.97 1.60 -9.90
N SER A 261 -18.09 0.85 -9.22
CA SER A 261 -16.71 1.26 -8.96
C SER A 261 -15.86 1.26 -10.24
N GLN A 262 -16.12 0.34 -11.15
CA GLN A 262 -15.42 0.30 -12.44
C GLN A 262 -15.78 1.50 -13.33
N ILE A 263 -17.04 1.95 -13.33
CA ILE A 263 -17.46 3.20 -14.00
C ILE A 263 -16.70 4.39 -13.43
N ALA A 264 -16.66 4.51 -12.09
CA ALA A 264 -15.91 5.56 -11.41
C ALA A 264 -14.41 5.51 -11.73
N GLY A 265 -13.83 4.29 -11.70
CA GLY A 265 -12.40 4.08 -11.98
C GLY A 265 -12.01 4.52 -13.39
N ALA A 266 -12.81 4.20 -14.39
CA ALA A 266 -12.56 4.64 -15.77
C ALA A 266 -12.51 6.16 -15.89
N ALA A 267 -13.41 6.88 -15.21
CA ALA A 267 -13.45 8.34 -15.21
C ALA A 267 -12.36 8.99 -14.31
N ALA A 268 -11.90 8.28 -13.28
CA ALA A 268 -10.88 8.80 -12.36
C ALA A 268 -9.54 9.11 -13.06
N PHE A 269 -9.20 8.39 -14.12
CA PHE A 269 -7.99 8.63 -14.91
C PHE A 269 -7.98 10.01 -15.60
N ASP A 270 -9.13 10.63 -15.81
CA ASP A 270 -9.25 11.97 -16.42
C ASP A 270 -9.19 13.11 -15.38
N CYS A 271 -9.02 12.77 -14.08
CA CYS A 271 -9.01 13.73 -12.98
C CYS A 271 -7.60 14.03 -12.44
N THR A 272 -6.56 13.88 -13.26
CA THR A 272 -5.14 13.98 -12.83
C THR A 272 -4.82 15.30 -12.15
N GLU A 273 -5.33 16.42 -12.64
CA GLU A 273 -5.08 17.74 -12.03
C GLU A 273 -5.61 17.84 -10.57
N GLU A 274 -6.79 17.29 -10.30
CA GLU A 274 -7.35 17.21 -8.94
C GLU A 274 -6.50 16.30 -8.05
N LEU A 275 -6.09 15.15 -8.57
CA LEU A 275 -5.31 14.16 -7.85
C LEU A 275 -3.87 14.64 -7.56
N ASP A 276 -3.23 15.30 -8.51
CA ASP A 276 -1.88 15.86 -8.33
C ASP A 276 -1.88 17.01 -7.29
N ARG A 277 -2.98 17.76 -7.16
CA ARG A 277 -3.14 18.72 -6.04
C ARG A 277 -3.17 18.01 -4.67
N HIS A 278 -3.74 16.78 -4.60
CA HIS A 278 -3.67 15.99 -3.36
C HIS A 278 -2.23 15.55 -3.06
N VAL A 279 -1.46 15.13 -4.07
CA VAL A 279 -0.05 14.77 -3.89
C VAL A 279 0.78 15.96 -3.43
N ALA A 280 0.59 17.13 -4.04
CA ALA A 280 1.24 18.37 -3.61
C ALA A 280 0.90 18.76 -2.16
N ARG A 281 -0.32 18.47 -1.70
CA ARG A 281 -0.71 18.63 -0.29
C ARG A 281 0.04 17.63 0.60
N TYR A 282 0.14 16.36 0.21
CA TYR A 282 0.91 15.37 0.97
C TYR A 282 2.38 15.74 1.08
N ALA A 283 3.00 16.31 0.03
CA ALA A 283 4.37 16.80 0.09
C ALA A 283 4.57 17.86 1.18
N ARG A 284 3.62 18.81 1.32
CA ARG A 284 3.65 19.81 2.40
C ARG A 284 3.45 19.19 3.78
N HIS A 285 2.48 18.27 3.91
CA HIS A 285 2.20 17.58 5.17
C HIS A 285 3.39 16.73 5.61
N ARG A 286 4.07 16.06 4.65
CA ARG A 286 5.31 15.31 4.88
C ARG A 286 6.35 16.19 5.55
N GLN A 287 6.63 17.38 4.98
CA GLN A 287 7.65 18.28 5.52
C GLN A 287 7.30 18.75 6.94
N VAL A 288 6.05 19.18 7.15
CA VAL A 288 5.59 19.61 8.49
C VAL A 288 5.74 18.50 9.52
N LEU A 289 5.38 17.26 9.16
CA LEU A 289 5.53 16.12 10.07
C LEU A 289 7.01 15.81 10.37
N ILE A 290 7.87 15.79 9.35
CA ILE A 290 9.30 15.53 9.51
C ILE A 290 9.94 16.58 10.42
N ASP A 291 9.70 17.86 10.16
CA ASP A 291 10.23 18.97 10.96
C ASP A 291 9.70 18.90 12.42
N GLY A 292 8.40 18.61 12.56
CA GLY A 292 7.76 18.44 13.87
C GLY A 292 8.35 17.28 14.68
N LEU A 293 8.58 16.12 14.05
CA LEU A 293 9.21 14.97 14.70
C LEU A 293 10.67 15.26 15.06
N ALA A 294 11.41 15.98 14.22
CA ALA A 294 12.77 16.42 14.52
C ALA A 294 12.81 17.33 15.76
N ASN A 295 11.86 18.24 15.92
CA ASN A 295 11.71 19.07 17.12
C ASN A 295 11.41 18.25 18.40
N CYS A 296 10.81 17.07 18.24
CA CYS A 296 10.62 16.10 19.32
C CYS A 296 11.89 15.22 19.53
N GLY A 297 12.93 15.45 18.73
CA GLY A 297 14.18 14.68 18.70
C GLY A 297 14.04 13.29 18.08
N LEU A 298 13.02 13.06 17.25
CA LEU A 298 12.85 11.85 16.44
C LEU A 298 13.39 12.12 15.03
N THR A 299 14.71 12.04 14.88
CA THR A 299 15.43 12.38 13.64
C THR A 299 15.75 11.15 12.78
N ASP A 300 15.79 9.96 13.40
CA ASP A 300 16.08 8.72 12.71
C ASP A 300 14.80 8.19 12.07
N ILE A 301 14.58 8.60 10.81
CA ILE A 301 13.38 8.25 10.03
C ILE A 301 13.79 7.55 8.73
N ALA A 302 12.88 6.71 8.19
CA ALA A 302 13.03 6.18 6.85
C ALA A 302 12.81 7.29 5.80
N ARG A 303 13.25 7.06 4.56
CA ARG A 303 13.33 8.06 3.47
C ARG A 303 12.04 8.84 3.19
N ALA A 304 10.88 8.20 3.29
CA ALA A 304 9.57 8.81 2.99
C ALA A 304 9.49 9.47 1.58
N ASP A 305 10.10 8.84 0.55
CA ASP A 305 10.16 9.36 -0.82
C ASP A 305 8.81 9.31 -1.53
N GLY A 306 7.95 8.37 -1.09
CA GLY A 306 6.60 8.18 -1.63
C GLY A 306 5.62 7.70 -0.57
N ALA A 307 4.42 7.28 -1.01
CA ALA A 307 3.29 7.00 -0.14
C ALA A 307 2.93 8.24 0.73
N PHE A 308 2.47 8.04 1.96
CA PHE A 308 2.15 9.14 2.88
C PHE A 308 2.43 8.75 4.34
N TYR A 309 3.62 8.18 4.57
CA TYR A 309 4.06 7.72 5.89
C TYR A 309 5.44 8.25 6.26
N VAL A 310 5.63 8.48 7.54
CA VAL A 310 6.95 8.55 8.19
C VAL A 310 7.07 7.36 9.13
N TYR A 311 8.15 6.61 9.01
CA TYR A 311 8.51 5.51 9.89
C TYR A 311 9.72 5.94 10.72
N ALA A 312 9.49 6.20 12.00
CA ALA A 312 10.46 6.83 12.90
C ALA A 312 10.96 5.85 13.95
N ASP A 313 12.26 5.88 14.22
CA ASP A 313 12.87 5.21 15.37
C ASP A 313 12.53 5.97 16.66
N VAL A 314 11.89 5.27 17.59
CA VAL A 314 11.52 5.77 18.92
C VAL A 314 12.31 5.06 20.02
N GLY A 315 13.36 4.32 19.68
CA GLY A 315 14.16 3.51 20.61
C GLY A 315 14.79 4.30 21.74
N ARG A 316 14.97 5.62 21.59
CA ARG A 316 15.38 6.53 22.66
C ARG A 316 14.29 6.80 23.70
N LEU A 317 13.01 6.62 23.36
CA LEU A 317 11.87 6.83 24.24
C LEU A 317 11.37 5.53 24.87
N THR A 318 11.48 4.41 24.15
CA THR A 318 10.94 3.14 24.59
C THR A 318 11.53 1.96 23.83
N HIS A 319 11.39 0.77 24.42
CA HIS A 319 11.54 -0.52 23.76
C HIS A 319 10.20 -1.27 23.59
N ASP A 320 9.07 -0.53 23.69
CA ASP A 320 7.72 -1.04 23.50
C ASP A 320 6.87 0.01 22.77
N SER A 321 6.94 -0.01 21.44
CA SER A 321 6.18 0.90 20.57
C SER A 321 4.68 0.79 20.74
N MET A 322 4.16 -0.39 21.14
CA MET A 322 2.74 -0.58 21.40
C MET A 322 2.31 0.22 22.64
N SER A 323 3.03 0.08 23.74
CA SER A 323 2.76 0.85 24.96
C SER A 323 2.88 2.34 24.70
N LEU A 324 3.90 2.77 23.96
CA LEU A 324 4.10 4.18 23.60
C LEU A 324 2.92 4.74 22.79
N CYS A 325 2.48 4.06 21.73
CA CYS A 325 1.34 4.48 20.93
C CYS A 325 0.04 4.55 21.76
N ASN A 326 -0.14 3.60 22.69
CA ASN A 326 -1.28 3.62 23.61
C ASN A 326 -1.23 4.83 24.55
N ARG A 327 -0.06 5.14 25.14
CA ARG A 327 0.10 6.32 26.00
C ARG A 327 -0.11 7.62 25.24
N TRP A 328 0.44 7.77 24.03
CA TRP A 328 0.22 8.96 23.20
C TRP A 328 -1.27 9.17 22.87
N LEU A 329 -2.00 8.06 22.59
CA LEU A 329 -3.43 8.16 22.37
C LEU A 329 -4.19 8.55 23.64
N ASP A 330 -3.88 7.94 24.79
CA ASP A 330 -4.62 8.14 26.02
C ASP A 330 -4.30 9.50 26.68
N GLU A 331 -3.03 9.90 26.72
CA GLU A 331 -2.53 11.11 27.39
C GLU A 331 -2.71 12.36 26.49
N LEU A 332 -2.38 12.25 25.20
CA LEU A 332 -2.33 13.38 24.28
C LEU A 332 -3.45 13.38 23.23
N GLY A 333 -4.09 12.25 22.97
CA GLY A 333 -5.01 12.08 21.85
C GLY A 333 -4.31 11.88 20.50
N VAL A 334 -3.01 11.61 20.47
CA VAL A 334 -2.26 11.36 19.25
C VAL A 334 -2.31 9.87 18.90
N ALA A 335 -3.01 9.55 17.81
CA ALA A 335 -3.12 8.20 17.29
C ALA A 335 -2.02 7.94 16.26
N SER A 336 -1.17 6.94 16.49
CA SER A 336 -0.10 6.48 15.60
C SER A 336 -0.14 4.95 15.50
N THR A 337 0.71 4.34 14.66
CA THR A 337 0.75 2.87 14.50
C THR A 337 2.07 2.33 15.03
N PRO A 338 2.03 1.34 15.94
CA PRO A 338 3.25 0.71 16.44
C PRO A 338 3.98 -0.05 15.34
N GLY A 339 5.29 -0.02 15.36
CA GLY A 339 6.15 -0.68 14.39
C GLY A 339 6.01 -2.20 14.36
N LEU A 340 5.52 -2.80 15.45
CA LEU A 340 5.25 -4.24 15.57
C LEU A 340 4.27 -4.78 14.51
N ASP A 341 3.43 -3.94 13.90
CA ASP A 341 2.63 -4.35 12.75
C ASP A 341 3.50 -4.71 11.53
N PHE A 342 4.61 -3.97 11.35
CA PHE A 342 5.40 -3.97 10.13
C PHE A 342 6.67 -4.84 10.23
N ASP A 343 7.22 -4.98 11.44
CA ASP A 343 8.44 -5.73 11.70
C ASP A 343 8.30 -6.44 13.07
N LEU A 344 8.22 -7.77 13.04
CA LEU A 344 8.03 -8.55 14.27
C LEU A 344 9.25 -8.56 15.17
N ALA A 345 10.44 -8.44 14.58
CA ALA A 345 11.70 -8.50 15.32
C ALA A 345 12.12 -7.15 15.89
N ARG A 346 12.03 -6.07 15.11
CA ARG A 346 12.58 -4.75 15.43
C ARG A 346 11.51 -3.68 15.62
N GLY A 347 10.26 -3.95 15.27
CA GLY A 347 9.15 -2.98 15.30
C GLY A 347 8.85 -2.42 16.69
N HIS A 348 9.32 -3.07 17.77
CA HIS A 348 9.22 -2.59 19.14
C HIS A 348 9.84 -1.21 19.37
N ARG A 349 10.78 -0.80 18.50
CA ARG A 349 11.48 0.50 18.57
C ARG A 349 11.06 1.49 17.49
N TYR A 350 10.03 1.19 16.70
CA TYR A 350 9.58 2.06 15.60
C TYR A 350 8.10 2.43 15.72
N VAL A 351 7.74 3.58 15.17
CA VAL A 351 6.35 4.03 15.03
C VAL A 351 6.13 4.58 13.64
N ARG A 352 4.99 4.23 13.02
CA ARG A 352 4.55 4.81 11.76
C ARG A 352 3.55 5.93 12.00
N PHE A 353 3.77 7.07 11.39
CA PHE A 353 2.85 8.20 11.30
C PHE A 353 2.35 8.34 9.87
N SER A 354 1.05 8.56 9.70
CA SER A 354 0.45 8.90 8.40
C SER A 354 0.22 10.39 8.29
N TYR A 355 0.63 11.00 7.16
CA TYR A 355 0.35 12.41 6.86
C TYR A 355 -0.73 12.58 5.78
N ALA A 356 -1.53 11.52 5.52
CA ALA A 356 -2.67 11.60 4.60
C ALA A 356 -3.86 12.38 5.16
N GLY A 357 -3.87 12.67 6.47
CA GLY A 357 -4.91 13.37 7.20
C GLY A 357 -4.93 14.89 7.01
N SER A 358 -5.54 15.62 7.97
CA SER A 358 -5.55 17.08 7.97
C SER A 358 -4.22 17.65 8.47
N LEU A 359 -3.83 18.82 7.93
CA LEU A 359 -2.63 19.54 8.39
C LEU A 359 -2.75 19.93 9.87
N GLU A 360 -3.92 20.38 10.28
CA GLU A 360 -4.20 20.77 11.67
C GLU A 360 -3.90 19.62 12.66
N HIS A 361 -4.33 18.38 12.35
CA HIS A 361 -4.02 17.25 13.20
C HIS A 361 -2.52 16.95 13.26
N ILE A 362 -1.79 17.16 12.16
CA ILE A 362 -0.34 16.94 12.12
C ILE A 362 0.37 17.98 12.98
N GLU A 363 0.05 19.26 12.82
CA GLU A 363 0.62 20.37 13.60
C GLU A 363 0.35 20.20 15.09
N GLN A 364 -0.91 19.96 15.48
CA GLN A 364 -1.28 19.72 16.88
C GLN A 364 -0.59 18.51 17.47
N ALA A 365 -0.49 17.41 16.72
CA ALA A 365 0.22 16.22 17.18
C ALA A 365 1.71 16.51 17.42
N CYS A 366 2.37 17.23 16.52
CA CYS A 366 3.78 17.63 16.69
C CYS A 366 3.99 18.52 17.92
N GLU A 367 3.12 19.50 18.16
CA GLU A 367 3.17 20.38 19.33
C GLU A 367 3.03 19.59 20.64
N LEU A 368 2.07 18.65 20.69
CA LEU A 368 1.83 17.83 21.88
C LEU A 368 2.99 16.86 22.14
N LEU A 369 3.51 16.21 21.08
CA LEU A 369 4.65 15.31 21.20
C LEU A 369 5.92 16.04 21.65
N ALA A 370 6.14 17.28 21.20
CA ALA A 370 7.31 18.08 21.58
C ALA A 370 7.33 18.45 23.09
N THR A 371 6.17 18.57 23.70
CA THR A 371 6.04 18.89 25.13
C THR A 371 5.83 17.68 26.01
N TRP A 372 5.66 16.48 25.43
CA TRP A 372 5.44 15.26 26.17
C TRP A 372 6.73 14.75 26.83
N ASN A 373 6.61 14.41 28.11
CA ASN A 373 7.71 13.84 28.89
C ASN A 373 7.36 12.41 29.30
N PRO A 374 8.15 11.39 28.88
CA PRO A 374 7.87 9.97 29.12
C PRO A 374 7.76 9.58 30.59
#